data_f21b0840fc0fdd74aecff98277cae6f4
#
_entry.id   f21b0840fc0fdd74aecff98277cae6f4
#
_cell.length_a   1.000
_cell.length_b   1.000
_cell.length_c   1.000
_cell.angle_alpha   90.00
_cell.angle_beta   90.00
_cell.angle_gamma   90.00
#
_symmetry.space_group_name_H-M   'P 1'
#
loop_
_entity.id
_entity.type
_entity.pdbx_description
1 polymer ?
#
loop_
_entity_poly.entity_id
_entity_poly.type
_entity_poly.pdbx_seq_one_letter_code
_entity_poly.pdbx_strand_id
1 'polypeptide(L)'
;GMRYQLYRPELFYGDQSIMGRRNGIYGSIRNTETGSFQTSNVLTYDKRFQKKHKVVVQLGQEFVKRWTRVLESGVSGLPTDEFILGDMSLGTPSVASSDENYDDNLLSFFARLNYDFTDKYLFSATFRADGSSKFGKNNKWGYFPAVSAAWRVGEEDLSLIHISEPTRPY
;
A
#
# COMPACT_ATOMS: atom_id res chain seq x y z
N GLY A 1 5.22 11.22 0.98
CA GLY A 1 6.45 10.43 0.96
C GLY A 1 6.81 9.99 -0.45
N MET A 2 8.09 9.76 -0.69
CA MET A 2 8.61 9.23 -1.95
C MET A 2 9.49 8.03 -1.64
N ARG A 3 9.37 6.96 -2.43
CA ARG A 3 10.23 5.77 -2.35
C ARG A 3 10.69 5.40 -3.75
N TYR A 4 11.95 5.06 -3.86
CA TYR A 4 12.57 4.55 -5.08
C TYR A 4 13.37 3.29 -4.73
N GLN A 5 13.27 2.27 -5.57
CA GLN A 5 13.97 1.01 -5.40
C GLN A 5 14.48 0.54 -6.76
N LEU A 6 15.75 0.18 -6.81
CA LEU A 6 16.37 -0.49 -7.93
C LEU A 6 16.69 -1.92 -7.52
N TYR A 7 16.24 -2.88 -8.32
CA TYR A 7 16.55 -4.29 -8.17
C TYR A 7 17.16 -4.81 -9.48
N ARG A 8 18.35 -5.37 -9.39
CA ARG A 8 19.13 -5.84 -10.55
C ARG A 8 19.58 -7.29 -10.34
N PRO A 9 18.72 -8.28 -10.57
CA PRO A 9 19.11 -9.67 -10.59
C PRO A 9 19.95 -9.96 -11.85
N GLU A 10 20.95 -10.79 -11.66
CA GLU A 10 21.83 -11.32 -12.70
C GLU A 10 21.66 -12.83 -12.75
N LEU A 11 21.49 -13.38 -13.93
CA LEU A 11 21.41 -14.81 -14.18
C LEU A 11 22.54 -15.22 -15.09
N PHE A 12 23.28 -16.26 -14.69
CA PHE A 12 24.38 -16.77 -15.46
C PHE A 12 24.43 -18.31 -15.42
N TYR A 13 24.56 -18.91 -16.58
CA TYR A 13 24.80 -20.34 -16.75
C TYR A 13 26.15 -20.56 -17.42
N GLY A 14 27.18 -20.84 -16.64
CA GLY A 14 28.51 -21.18 -17.15
C GLY A 14 28.58 -22.60 -17.74
N ASP A 15 29.70 -22.93 -18.31
CA ASP A 15 29.97 -24.21 -18.97
C ASP A 15 29.86 -25.43 -18.04
N GLN A 16 30.09 -25.24 -16.74
CA GLN A 16 29.95 -26.29 -15.70
C GLN A 16 28.52 -26.56 -15.30
N SER A 17 27.58 -25.66 -15.62
CA SER A 17 26.17 -25.84 -15.33
C SER A 17 25.50 -26.83 -16.28
N ILE A 18 24.45 -27.53 -15.83
CA ILE A 18 23.67 -28.44 -16.69
C ILE A 18 23.08 -27.67 -17.88
N MET A 19 22.58 -26.46 -17.65
CA MET A 19 21.97 -25.62 -18.68
C MET A 19 23.03 -25.10 -19.68
N GLY A 20 24.17 -24.64 -19.17
CA GLY A 20 25.25 -24.15 -20.00
C GLY A 20 25.86 -25.23 -20.90
N ARG A 21 26.00 -26.48 -20.40
CA ARG A 21 26.47 -27.62 -21.21
C ARG A 21 25.46 -28.02 -22.30
N ARG A 22 24.16 -27.87 -22.06
CA ARG A 22 23.13 -28.25 -23.07
C ARG A 22 22.88 -27.16 -24.09
N ASN A 23 22.89 -25.89 -23.70
CA ASN A 23 22.39 -24.77 -24.48
C ASN A 23 23.47 -23.71 -24.78
N GLY A 24 24.70 -23.92 -24.33
CA GLY A 24 25.77 -22.91 -24.37
C GLY A 24 25.72 -21.97 -23.15
N ILE A 25 26.80 -21.23 -22.97
CA ILE A 25 26.92 -20.25 -21.89
C ILE A 25 25.90 -19.13 -22.14
N TYR A 26 25.12 -18.83 -21.09
CA TYR A 26 24.05 -17.86 -21.14
C TYR A 26 24.17 -16.86 -19.99
N GLY A 27 23.90 -15.62 -20.27
CA GLY A 27 23.81 -14.58 -19.24
C GLY A 27 22.69 -13.59 -19.48
N SER A 28 22.02 -13.15 -18.41
CA SER A 28 21.06 -12.05 -18.49
C SER A 28 21.15 -11.12 -17.29
N ILE A 29 20.85 -9.85 -17.54
CA ILE A 29 20.72 -8.79 -16.54
C ILE A 29 19.33 -8.22 -16.67
N ARG A 30 18.60 -8.21 -15.55
CA ARG A 30 17.27 -7.59 -15.47
C ARG A 30 17.32 -6.40 -14.53
N ASN A 31 17.03 -5.21 -15.03
CA ASN A 31 16.91 -4.00 -14.24
C ASN A 31 15.43 -3.75 -13.97
N THR A 32 15.03 -3.74 -12.69
CA THR A 32 13.69 -3.41 -12.26
C THR A 32 13.74 -2.15 -11.40
N GLU A 33 13.18 -1.08 -11.91
CA GLU A 33 13.03 0.19 -11.21
C GLU A 33 11.59 0.31 -10.72
N THR A 34 11.41 0.47 -9.42
CA THR A 34 10.11 0.70 -8.82
C THR A 34 10.14 2.00 -8.05
N GLY A 35 9.19 2.88 -8.34
CA GLY A 35 9.03 4.10 -7.61
C GLY A 35 7.61 4.27 -7.09
N SER A 36 7.46 4.97 -5.97
CA SER A 36 6.17 5.38 -5.45
C SER A 36 6.23 6.78 -4.90
N PHE A 37 5.17 7.52 -5.14
CA PHE A 37 4.90 8.82 -4.55
C PHE A 37 3.56 8.77 -3.84
N GLN A 38 3.53 9.22 -2.58
CA GLN A 38 2.32 9.28 -1.78
C GLN A 38 2.23 10.62 -1.08
N THR A 39 1.07 11.25 -1.15
CA THR A 39 0.72 12.43 -0.37
C THR A 39 -0.66 12.25 0.25
N SER A 40 -0.80 12.68 1.50
CA SER A 40 -2.06 12.69 2.22
C SER A 40 -2.23 14.02 2.93
N ASN A 41 -3.42 14.59 2.83
CA ASN A 41 -3.80 15.82 3.48
C ASN A 41 -5.06 15.56 4.30
N VAL A 42 -5.05 15.94 5.56
CA VAL A 42 -6.19 15.75 6.47
C VAL A 42 -6.47 17.05 7.17
N LEU A 43 -7.71 17.50 7.06
CA LEU A 43 -8.26 18.62 7.82
C LEU A 43 -9.10 18.07 8.95
N THR A 44 -8.81 18.48 10.18
CA THR A 44 -9.55 18.07 11.36
C THR A 44 -10.17 19.30 12.03
N TYR A 45 -11.48 19.21 12.29
CA TYR A 45 -12.21 20.15 13.10
C TYR A 45 -12.68 19.44 14.37
N ASP A 46 -12.27 19.90 15.53
CA ASP A 46 -12.65 19.35 16.84
C ASP A 46 -13.24 20.47 17.68
N LYS A 47 -14.48 20.30 18.13
CA LYS A 47 -15.13 21.28 18.99
C LYS A 47 -16.08 20.61 19.96
N ARG A 48 -16.09 21.11 21.21
CA ARG A 48 -17.06 20.77 22.24
C ARG A 48 -18.02 21.94 22.45
N PHE A 49 -19.32 21.67 22.34
CA PHE A 49 -20.41 22.65 22.55
C PHE A 49 -21.14 22.34 23.85
N GLN A 50 -21.47 23.39 24.61
CA GLN A 50 -22.26 23.29 25.84
C GLN A 50 -21.77 22.23 26.83
N LYS A 51 -20.47 21.87 26.80
CA LYS A 51 -19.85 20.81 27.60
C LYS A 51 -20.42 19.38 27.37
N LYS A 52 -21.50 19.25 26.60
CA LYS A 52 -22.24 18.00 26.40
C LYS A 52 -22.04 17.39 25.00
N HIS A 53 -21.76 18.19 24.00
CA HIS A 53 -21.66 17.76 22.59
C HIS A 53 -20.24 17.91 22.11
N LYS A 54 -19.57 16.81 21.86
CA LYS A 54 -18.24 16.83 21.17
C LYS A 54 -18.41 16.36 19.73
N VAL A 55 -17.95 17.18 18.81
CA VAL A 55 -17.99 16.90 17.36
C VAL A 55 -16.57 16.93 16.84
N VAL A 56 -16.16 15.86 16.20
CA VAL A 56 -14.89 15.78 15.44
C VAL A 56 -15.21 15.45 14.00
N VAL A 57 -14.85 16.35 13.09
CA VAL A 57 -14.97 16.15 11.65
C VAL A 57 -13.59 16.07 11.05
N GLN A 58 -13.35 15.03 10.27
CA GLN A 58 -12.11 14.88 9.50
C GLN A 58 -12.45 14.77 8.01
N LEU A 59 -11.79 15.57 7.23
CA LEU A 59 -11.83 15.51 5.75
C LEU A 59 -10.43 15.22 5.27
N GLY A 60 -10.29 14.25 4.38
CA GLY A 60 -8.99 13.89 3.90
C GLY A 60 -8.96 13.54 2.42
N GLN A 61 -7.80 13.74 1.86
CA GLN A 61 -7.42 13.36 0.50
C GLN A 61 -6.12 12.59 0.54
N GLU A 62 -6.04 11.52 -0.20
CA GLU A 62 -4.83 10.72 -0.39
C GLU A 62 -4.61 10.49 -1.89
N PHE A 63 -3.38 10.70 -2.33
CA PHE A 63 -2.94 10.36 -3.68
C PHE A 63 -1.72 9.47 -3.61
N VAL A 64 -1.78 8.34 -4.32
CA VAL A 64 -0.68 7.39 -4.45
C VAL A 64 -0.42 7.15 -5.92
N LYS A 65 0.81 7.32 -6.34
CA LYS A 65 1.30 6.92 -7.65
C LYS A 65 2.40 5.88 -7.47
N ARG A 66 2.31 4.77 -8.20
CA ARG A 66 3.36 3.75 -8.29
C ARG A 66 3.70 3.52 -9.75
N TRP A 67 4.96 3.31 -10.02
CA TRP A 67 5.42 2.94 -11.36
C TRP A 67 6.49 1.86 -11.26
N THR A 68 6.52 0.99 -12.26
CA THR A 68 7.53 -0.05 -12.37
C THR A 68 8.02 -0.07 -13.81
N ARG A 69 9.34 -0.01 -13.98
CA ARG A 69 10.00 -0.18 -15.26
C ARG A 69 10.88 -1.42 -15.18
N VAL A 70 10.76 -2.28 -16.17
CA VAL A 70 11.58 -3.49 -16.29
C VAL A 70 12.32 -3.44 -17.61
N LEU A 71 13.63 -3.63 -17.54
CA LEU A 71 14.50 -3.75 -18.69
C LEU A 71 15.32 -5.02 -18.52
N GLU A 72 15.23 -5.92 -19.46
CA GLU A 72 16.00 -7.17 -19.47
C GLU A 72 16.82 -7.30 -20.74
N SER A 73 18.08 -7.69 -20.58
CA SER A 73 18.99 -7.98 -21.66
C SER A 73 19.67 -9.31 -21.37
N GLY A 74 19.66 -10.20 -22.35
CA GLY A 74 20.28 -11.51 -22.23
C GLY A 74 21.02 -11.89 -23.49
N VAL A 75 22.05 -12.68 -23.33
CA VAL A 75 22.90 -13.20 -24.42
C VAL A 75 23.12 -14.68 -24.24
N SER A 76 23.31 -15.39 -25.36
CA SER A 76 23.67 -16.80 -25.40
C SER A 76 24.92 -17.01 -26.23
N GLY A 77 25.55 -18.19 -26.08
CA GLY A 77 26.73 -18.55 -26.86
C GLY A 77 27.94 -17.68 -26.51
N LEU A 78 28.08 -17.27 -25.25
CA LEU A 78 29.32 -16.64 -24.79
C LEU A 78 30.49 -17.62 -24.97
N PRO A 79 31.67 -17.17 -25.47
CA PRO A 79 32.80 -18.04 -25.79
C PRO A 79 33.48 -18.60 -24.53
N THR A 80 33.36 -17.94 -23.42
CA THR A 80 33.96 -18.29 -22.11
C THR A 80 33.11 -17.82 -20.97
N ASP A 81 33.19 -18.45 -19.80
CA ASP A 81 32.58 -18.04 -18.57
C ASP A 81 33.49 -17.17 -17.68
N GLU A 82 34.73 -16.93 -18.13
CA GLU A 82 35.75 -16.20 -17.38
C GLU A 82 35.34 -14.75 -17.02
N PHE A 83 34.62 -14.07 -17.94
CA PHE A 83 34.15 -12.70 -17.72
C PHE A 83 32.77 -12.61 -17.11
N ILE A 84 32.09 -13.76 -16.92
CA ILE A 84 30.70 -13.84 -16.40
C ILE A 84 29.78 -12.89 -17.21
N LEU A 85 29.29 -11.82 -16.60
CA LEU A 85 28.46 -10.79 -17.25
C LEU A 85 29.25 -9.50 -17.57
N GLY A 86 30.56 -9.51 -17.40
CA GLY A 86 31.42 -8.34 -17.61
C GLY A 86 31.46 -7.86 -19.07
N ASP A 87 31.33 -8.79 -20.02
CA ASP A 87 31.28 -8.45 -21.44
C ASP A 87 30.25 -9.31 -22.19
N MET A 88 29.01 -8.83 -22.17
CA MET A 88 27.91 -9.48 -22.90
C MET A 88 27.95 -9.25 -24.41
N SER A 89 28.83 -8.37 -24.91
CA SER A 89 28.95 -8.09 -26.35
C SER A 89 29.52 -9.26 -27.16
N LEU A 90 30.19 -10.18 -26.46
CA LEU A 90 30.78 -11.39 -27.08
C LEU A 90 29.72 -12.47 -27.37
N GLY A 91 28.53 -12.35 -26.84
CA GLY A 91 27.45 -13.31 -27.04
C GLY A 91 26.46 -12.86 -28.11
N THR A 92 25.59 -13.79 -28.50
CA THR A 92 24.47 -13.49 -29.39
C THR A 92 23.26 -13.04 -28.55
N PRO A 93 22.64 -11.88 -28.85
CA PRO A 93 21.41 -11.45 -28.14
C PRO A 93 20.33 -12.54 -28.20
N SER A 94 19.84 -12.96 -27.04
CA SER A 94 18.82 -14.02 -26.90
C SER A 94 17.51 -13.49 -26.31
N VAL A 95 17.60 -12.43 -25.53
CA VAL A 95 16.45 -11.72 -25.01
C VAL A 95 16.53 -10.29 -25.51
N ALA A 96 15.52 -9.87 -26.28
CA ALA A 96 15.36 -8.47 -26.63
C ALA A 96 14.98 -7.69 -25.34
N SER A 97 15.50 -6.47 -25.20
CA SER A 97 15.10 -5.61 -24.06
C SER A 97 13.59 -5.45 -24.06
N SER A 98 12.94 -5.87 -22.98
CA SER A 98 11.52 -5.63 -22.78
C SER A 98 11.39 -4.45 -21.82
N ASP A 99 10.66 -3.41 -22.21
CA ASP A 99 10.30 -2.28 -21.35
C ASP A 99 8.84 -2.44 -20.99
N GLU A 100 8.58 -2.94 -19.77
CA GLU A 100 7.23 -3.06 -19.22
C GLU A 100 7.02 -1.95 -18.21
N ASN A 101 6.11 -1.02 -18.52
CA ASN A 101 5.72 0.08 -17.62
C ASN A 101 4.38 -0.24 -16.98
N TYR A 102 4.39 -0.38 -15.67
CA TYR A 102 3.18 -0.54 -14.86
C TYR A 102 2.96 0.72 -14.04
N ASP A 103 1.99 1.52 -14.44
CA ASP A 103 1.58 2.70 -13.69
C ASP A 103 0.28 2.41 -12.92
N ASP A 104 0.30 2.67 -11.62
CA ASP A 104 -0.84 2.54 -10.72
C ASP A 104 -1.06 3.86 -9.99
N ASN A 105 -2.24 4.44 -10.22
CA ASN A 105 -2.65 5.68 -9.58
C ASN A 105 -3.90 5.42 -8.73
N LEU A 106 -3.85 5.86 -7.49
CA LEU A 106 -4.96 5.83 -6.56
C LEU A 106 -5.21 7.25 -6.04
N LEU A 107 -6.44 7.71 -6.15
CA LEU A 107 -6.92 8.95 -5.57
C LEU A 107 -8.09 8.63 -4.63
N SER A 108 -7.96 9.00 -3.38
CA SER A 108 -8.95 8.71 -2.35
C SER A 108 -9.38 9.99 -1.66
N PHE A 109 -10.69 10.09 -1.39
CA PHE A 109 -11.27 11.10 -0.53
C PHE A 109 -11.97 10.42 0.62
N PHE A 110 -11.84 10.96 1.81
CA PHE A 110 -12.60 10.45 2.97
C PHE A 110 -13.12 11.57 3.84
N ALA A 111 -14.26 11.29 4.43
CA ALA A 111 -14.88 12.10 5.46
C ALA A 111 -15.23 11.22 6.67
N ARG A 112 -14.93 11.69 7.86
CA ARG A 112 -15.30 11.04 9.12
C ARG A 112 -15.94 12.04 10.05
N LEU A 113 -17.06 11.67 10.62
CA LEU A 113 -17.75 12.37 11.69
C LEU A 113 -17.73 11.49 12.93
N ASN A 114 -17.22 12.00 14.04
CA ASN A 114 -17.40 11.42 15.35
C ASN A 114 -18.22 12.41 16.18
N TYR A 115 -19.29 11.92 16.76
CA TYR A 115 -20.16 12.68 17.66
C TYR A 115 -20.26 11.96 19.00
N ASP A 116 -20.01 12.71 20.05
CA ASP A 116 -20.07 12.23 21.41
C ASP A 116 -21.04 13.13 22.17
N PHE A 117 -22.08 12.53 22.77
CA PHE A 117 -23.05 13.19 23.57
C PHE A 117 -22.90 12.79 25.06
N THR A 118 -22.56 13.76 25.89
CA THR A 118 -22.40 13.63 27.36
C THR A 118 -21.36 12.56 27.76
N ASP A 119 -20.41 12.25 26.92
CA ASP A 119 -19.44 11.19 27.11
C ASP A 119 -20.05 9.76 27.26
N LYS A 120 -21.38 9.65 27.04
CA LYS A 120 -22.17 8.41 27.18
C LYS A 120 -22.52 7.77 25.82
N TYR A 121 -22.97 8.57 24.88
CA TYR A 121 -23.45 8.10 23.56
C TYR A 121 -22.48 8.53 22.48
N LEU A 122 -21.87 7.56 21.80
CA LEU A 122 -20.90 7.80 20.76
C LEU A 122 -21.48 7.35 19.41
N PHE A 123 -21.35 8.20 18.43
CA PHE A 123 -21.73 7.91 17.05
C PHE A 123 -20.56 8.21 16.12
N SER A 124 -20.29 7.33 15.17
CA SER A 124 -19.28 7.55 14.14
C SER A 124 -19.84 7.20 12.77
N ALA A 125 -19.62 8.10 11.81
CA ALA A 125 -19.90 7.87 10.40
C ALA A 125 -18.65 8.13 9.59
N THR A 126 -18.35 7.24 8.65
CA THR A 126 -17.22 7.38 7.73
C THR A 126 -17.70 7.14 6.31
N PHE A 127 -17.23 7.96 5.39
CA PHE A 127 -17.43 7.79 3.97
C PHE A 127 -16.08 7.88 3.28
N ARG A 128 -15.77 6.90 2.41
CA ARG A 128 -14.55 6.88 1.61
C ARG A 128 -14.90 6.64 0.15
N ALA A 129 -14.29 7.41 -0.73
CA ALA A 129 -14.36 7.24 -2.17
C ALA A 129 -12.95 7.02 -2.72
N ASP A 130 -12.72 5.89 -3.36
CA ASP A 130 -11.42 5.49 -3.91
C ASP A 130 -11.51 5.36 -5.43
N GLY A 131 -10.72 6.14 -6.15
CA GLY A 131 -10.56 6.06 -7.59
C GLY A 131 -9.23 5.42 -7.95
N SER A 132 -9.25 4.34 -8.75
CA SER A 132 -8.05 3.63 -9.17
C SER A 132 -7.92 3.54 -10.67
N SER A 133 -6.70 3.70 -11.19
CA SER A 133 -6.38 3.49 -12.60
C SER A 133 -6.55 2.03 -13.03
N LYS A 134 -6.52 1.09 -12.10
CA LYS A 134 -6.71 -0.36 -12.34
C LYS A 134 -8.16 -0.77 -12.51
N PHE A 135 -9.10 0.06 -12.10
CA PHE A 135 -10.51 -0.23 -12.29
C PHE A 135 -10.92 -0.06 -13.76
N GLY A 136 -11.91 -0.84 -14.19
CA GLY A 136 -12.41 -0.81 -15.57
C GLY A 136 -12.86 0.59 -16.01
N LYS A 137 -12.82 0.85 -17.32
CA LYS A 137 -13.07 2.18 -17.92
C LYS A 137 -14.35 2.88 -17.44
N ASN A 138 -15.38 2.11 -17.04
CA ASN A 138 -16.69 2.63 -16.65
C ASN A 138 -16.94 2.65 -15.13
N ASN A 139 -16.07 2.05 -14.31
CA ASN A 139 -16.22 1.94 -12.85
C ASN A 139 -14.90 2.25 -12.14
N LYS A 140 -14.43 3.49 -12.28
CA LYS A 140 -13.15 3.90 -11.68
C LYS A 140 -13.24 4.23 -10.19
N TRP A 141 -14.45 4.37 -9.64
CA TRP A 141 -14.68 4.78 -8.27
C TRP A 141 -15.37 3.70 -7.45
N GLY A 142 -14.84 3.42 -6.26
CA GLY A 142 -15.49 2.62 -5.23
C GLY A 142 -15.92 3.52 -4.08
N TYR A 143 -17.09 3.24 -3.48
CA TYR A 143 -17.64 4.00 -2.37
C TYR A 143 -17.84 3.09 -1.15
N PHE A 144 -17.36 3.52 0.00
CA PHE A 144 -17.31 2.72 1.22
C PHE A 144 -17.89 3.50 2.40
N PRO A 145 -19.21 3.51 2.59
CA PRO A 145 -19.84 4.06 3.77
C PRO A 145 -19.70 3.09 4.96
N ALA A 146 -19.49 3.62 6.15
CA ALA A 146 -19.54 2.88 7.41
C ALA A 146 -20.12 3.75 8.52
N VAL A 147 -20.92 3.14 9.39
CA VAL A 147 -21.50 3.78 10.57
C VAL A 147 -21.33 2.91 11.79
N SER A 148 -21.17 3.52 12.95
CA SER A 148 -21.12 2.82 14.23
C SER A 148 -21.74 3.67 15.32
N ALA A 149 -22.32 3.01 16.32
CA ALA A 149 -22.83 3.63 17.53
C ALA A 149 -22.39 2.82 18.75
N ALA A 150 -22.09 3.50 19.84
CA ALA A 150 -21.73 2.88 21.10
C ALA A 150 -22.37 3.63 22.26
N TRP A 151 -22.73 2.89 23.30
CA TRP A 151 -23.29 3.41 24.55
C TRP A 151 -22.41 2.95 25.71
N ARG A 152 -21.99 3.91 26.54
CA ARG A 152 -21.25 3.65 27.78
C ARG A 152 -22.24 3.48 28.93
N VAL A 153 -22.69 2.26 29.10
CA VAL A 153 -23.69 1.93 30.18
C VAL A 153 -23.12 2.22 31.56
N GLY A 154 -21.81 2.06 31.77
CA GLY A 154 -21.15 2.33 33.05
C GLY A 154 -21.17 3.79 33.50
N GLU A 155 -21.45 4.72 32.60
CA GLU A 155 -21.57 6.16 32.89
C GLU A 155 -23.03 6.57 33.18
N GLU A 156 -23.98 5.64 33.19
CA GLU A 156 -25.35 5.89 33.57
C GLU A 156 -25.52 5.88 35.10
N ASP A 157 -26.34 6.77 35.60
CA ASP A 157 -26.59 6.88 37.06
C ASP A 157 -27.15 5.58 37.68
N LEU A 158 -27.76 4.71 36.85
CA LEU A 158 -28.25 3.38 37.25
C LEU A 158 -27.13 2.36 37.50
N SER A 159 -25.96 2.52 36.86
CA SER A 159 -24.83 1.63 37.06
C SER A 159 -24.11 1.85 38.39
N LEU A 160 -24.19 3.04 38.94
CA LEU A 160 -23.59 3.35 40.25
C LEU A 160 -24.35 2.70 41.41
N ILE A 161 -25.62 2.30 41.22
CA ILE A 161 -26.44 1.65 42.26
C ILE A 161 -26.12 0.15 42.39
N HIS A 162 -25.47 -0.47 41.40
CA HIS A 162 -25.16 -1.90 41.37
C HIS A 162 -23.69 -2.25 41.68
N ILE A 163 -22.83 -1.28 41.92
CA ILE A 163 -21.53 -1.50 42.54
C ILE A 163 -21.73 -1.34 44.06
N SER A 164 -22.60 -2.19 44.64
CA SER A 164 -22.63 -2.39 46.07
C SER A 164 -21.34 -3.11 46.48
N GLU A 165 -20.68 -2.53 47.48
CA GLU A 165 -19.51 -3.02 48.17
C GLU A 165 -19.45 -4.55 48.32
N PRO A 166 -18.27 -5.17 48.15
CA PRO A 166 -18.12 -6.52 48.63
C PRO A 166 -18.30 -6.52 50.15
N THR A 167 -19.45 -7.04 50.62
CA THR A 167 -19.65 -7.37 52.02
C THR A 167 -18.49 -8.25 52.49
N ARG A 168 -17.58 -7.68 53.30
CA ARG A 168 -16.59 -8.46 54.06
C ARG A 168 -17.40 -9.28 55.07
N PRO A 169 -17.31 -10.63 55.06
CA PRO A 169 -17.75 -11.43 56.18
C PRO A 169 -16.79 -11.21 57.34
N TYR A 170 -17.34 -11.00 58.50
CA TYR A 170 -16.61 -10.99 59.75
C TYR A 170 -16.06 -12.39 60.06
#